data_468fea6c7bc83e7d838b4d917af625a0
#
_entry.id   468fea6c7bc83e7d838b4d917af625a0
#
_cell.length_a   1.000
_cell.length_b   1.000
_cell.length_c   1.000
_cell.angle_alpha   90.00
_cell.angle_beta   90.00
_cell.angle_gamma   90.00
#
_symmetry.space_group_name_H-M   'P 1'
#
loop_
_entity.id
_entity.type
_entity.pdbx_description
1 polymer ?
#
loop_
_entity_poly.entity_id
_entity_poly.type
_entity_poly.pdbx_seq_one_letter_code
_entity_poly.pdbx_strand_id
1 'polypeptide(L)'
;MIPPANHHDAPPPAAPRPKSGCLRGRLHWPEQRAIRTIIGFLGIALGAKVVHRVRYERGDHIPATGPAIIVANHLSSTETLAMARLVTGHHRFPHFLAKAEVFTWPLVGRVLRAARQIPVFRGSDRAADSLAAASREIERGHVVCLYPEGHFSSAPDLRPGPGKTGAARLALQHPGVPVIPVGMWGPRPGVKHIWHRHTVRLVVGDPVGLSGVPRTDEADVYRAATELIMSRITELAEQARGARFDAV
;
A
#
# COMPACT_ATOMS: atom_id res chain seq x y z
N MET A 1 -50.24 56.97 0.56
CA MET A 1 -50.72 55.74 -0.11
C MET A 1 -49.52 54.78 -0.16
N ILE A 2 -49.44 53.89 0.80
CA ILE A 2 -48.32 52.96 0.99
C ILE A 2 -48.78 51.63 0.38
N PRO A 3 -48.03 50.99 -0.53
CA PRO A 3 -48.41 49.69 -1.09
C PRO A 3 -48.18 48.58 -0.06
N PRO A 4 -48.94 47.49 -0.13
CA PRO A 4 -48.88 46.40 0.86
C PRO A 4 -47.67 45.53 0.67
N ALA A 5 -47.12 45.06 1.80
CA ALA A 5 -46.02 44.13 1.88
C ALA A 5 -46.37 42.74 1.32
N ASN A 6 -45.61 42.26 0.39
CA ASN A 6 -45.66 40.88 -0.11
C ASN A 6 -45.09 39.89 0.93
N HIS A 7 -45.95 39.12 1.55
CA HIS A 7 -45.60 37.90 2.28
C HIS A 7 -45.47 36.77 1.28
N HIS A 8 -44.23 36.35 0.97
CA HIS A 8 -43.91 35.00 0.47
C HIS A 8 -42.39 34.85 0.45
N ASP A 9 -41.83 34.57 1.62
CA ASP A 9 -40.53 33.93 1.72
C ASP A 9 -40.58 32.92 2.89
N ALA A 10 -41.20 31.81 2.60
CA ALA A 10 -41.01 30.64 3.46
C ALA A 10 -39.65 29.97 3.11
N PRO A 11 -38.82 29.68 4.08
CA PRO A 11 -37.56 29.00 3.79
C PRO A 11 -37.80 27.60 3.19
N PRO A 12 -36.96 27.14 2.27
CA PRO A 12 -37.11 25.85 1.64
C PRO A 12 -37.05 24.75 2.70
N PRO A 13 -37.78 23.63 2.50
CA PRO A 13 -37.80 22.52 3.45
C PRO A 13 -36.39 21.95 3.62
N ALA A 14 -36.01 21.74 4.87
CA ALA A 14 -34.72 21.17 5.24
C ALA A 14 -34.54 19.80 4.58
N ALA A 15 -33.40 19.62 3.91
CA ALA A 15 -33.02 18.35 3.30
C ALA A 15 -33.09 17.21 4.34
N PRO A 16 -33.60 16.03 3.96
CA PRO A 16 -33.73 14.91 4.88
C PRO A 16 -32.36 14.51 5.42
N ARG A 17 -32.22 14.51 6.73
CA ARG A 17 -31.02 14.02 7.41
C ARG A 17 -30.76 12.58 6.99
N PRO A 18 -29.53 12.20 6.62
CA PRO A 18 -29.22 10.82 6.34
C PRO A 18 -29.49 10.02 7.60
N LYS A 19 -30.38 9.03 7.49
CA LYS A 19 -30.63 8.06 8.55
C LYS A 19 -29.30 7.40 8.87
N SER A 20 -28.84 7.52 10.10
CA SER A 20 -27.73 6.78 10.67
C SER A 20 -28.08 5.29 10.74
N GLY A 21 -28.24 4.67 9.57
CA GLY A 21 -28.25 3.23 9.42
C GLY A 21 -26.81 2.77 9.67
N CYS A 22 -26.61 2.15 10.81
CA CYS A 22 -25.43 1.35 11.11
C CYS A 22 -25.30 0.28 10.02
N LEU A 23 -24.66 0.62 8.91
CA LEU A 23 -24.21 -0.32 7.90
C LEU A 23 -23.07 -1.13 8.55
N ARG A 24 -23.42 -2.06 9.43
CA ARG A 24 -22.67 -3.31 9.58
C ARG A 24 -22.81 -4.07 8.26
N GLY A 25 -22.22 -3.51 7.23
CA GLY A 25 -21.93 -4.24 6.00
C GLY A 25 -20.96 -5.35 6.40
N ARG A 26 -21.51 -6.53 6.67
CA ARG A 26 -20.72 -7.74 6.56
C ARG A 26 -20.21 -7.71 5.13
N LEU A 27 -18.92 -7.36 4.97
CA LEU A 27 -18.24 -7.59 3.71
C LEU A 27 -18.50 -9.06 3.35
N HIS A 28 -19.32 -9.27 2.36
CA HIS A 28 -19.47 -10.56 1.69
C HIS A 28 -18.17 -10.78 0.92
N TRP A 29 -17.21 -11.42 1.58
CA TRP A 29 -15.95 -11.82 1.00
C TRP A 29 -16.10 -13.21 0.39
N PRO A 30 -16.36 -13.38 -0.90
CA PRO A 30 -16.10 -14.65 -1.56
C PRO A 30 -14.62 -15.01 -1.49
N GLU A 31 -13.78 -14.03 -1.15
CA GLU A 31 -12.33 -14.09 -1.00
C GLU A 31 -11.87 -14.69 0.34
N GLN A 32 -12.71 -14.82 1.34
CA GLN A 32 -12.31 -15.36 2.65
C GLN A 32 -11.74 -16.78 2.55
N ARG A 33 -12.22 -17.59 1.62
CA ARG A 33 -11.65 -18.94 1.39
C ARG A 33 -10.26 -18.85 0.78
N ALA A 34 -10.05 -18.01 -0.22
CA ALA A 34 -8.74 -17.77 -0.82
C ALA A 34 -7.77 -17.15 0.20
N ILE A 35 -8.21 -16.16 0.97
CA ILE A 35 -7.42 -15.51 2.02
C ILE A 35 -7.03 -16.53 3.11
N ARG A 36 -7.96 -17.33 3.60
CA ARG A 36 -7.66 -18.38 4.59
C ARG A 36 -6.70 -19.42 4.04
N THR A 37 -6.81 -19.78 2.76
CA THR A 37 -5.88 -20.69 2.09
C THR A 37 -4.51 -20.06 1.95
N ILE A 38 -4.42 -18.76 1.64
CA ILE A 38 -3.16 -18.02 1.52
C ILE A 38 -2.52 -17.81 2.89
N ILE A 39 -3.27 -17.39 3.89
CA ILE A 39 -2.77 -17.22 5.26
C ILE A 39 -2.37 -18.58 5.82
N GLY A 40 -3.15 -19.63 5.55
CA GLY A 40 -2.81 -21.00 5.91
C GLY A 40 -1.56 -21.49 5.20
N PHE A 41 -1.43 -21.24 3.90
CA PHE A 41 -0.27 -21.64 3.11
C PHE A 41 0.99 -20.83 3.46
N LEU A 42 0.87 -19.50 3.64
CA LEU A 42 1.95 -18.66 4.17
C LEU A 42 2.31 -19.07 5.61
N GLY A 43 1.33 -19.41 6.43
CA GLY A 43 1.54 -19.95 7.78
C GLY A 43 2.25 -21.31 7.78
N ILE A 44 1.93 -22.18 6.84
CA ILE A 44 2.55 -23.49 6.66
C ILE A 44 3.93 -23.37 5.98
N ALA A 45 4.08 -22.54 4.94
CA ALA A 45 5.34 -22.32 4.23
C ALA A 45 6.35 -21.52 5.06
N LEU A 46 5.87 -20.69 5.98
CA LEU A 46 6.65 -19.99 6.98
C LEU A 46 6.86 -20.83 8.25
N GLY A 47 6.39 -22.06 8.22
CA GLY A 47 6.55 -23.11 9.22
C GLY A 47 7.18 -22.65 10.52
N ALA A 48 6.40 -22.02 11.39
CA ALA A 48 6.68 -21.78 12.81
C ALA A 48 7.99 -21.07 13.22
N LYS A 49 8.94 -20.78 12.31
CA LYS A 49 10.28 -20.31 12.72
C LYS A 49 10.72 -18.95 12.16
N VAL A 50 10.10 -18.40 11.13
CA VAL A 50 10.43 -17.06 10.60
C VAL A 50 9.36 -16.05 10.99
N VAL A 51 9.00 -16.01 12.26
CA VAL A 51 8.18 -14.91 12.75
C VAL A 51 9.12 -13.75 13.03
N HIS A 52 9.28 -12.89 12.02
CA HIS A 52 9.80 -11.55 12.31
C HIS A 52 8.91 -10.92 13.37
N ARG A 53 9.51 -10.34 14.40
CA ARG A 53 8.77 -9.43 15.26
C ARG A 53 8.51 -8.19 14.41
N VAL A 54 7.28 -8.03 13.96
CA VAL A 54 6.87 -6.83 13.23
C VAL A 54 6.43 -5.80 14.26
N ARG A 55 7.09 -4.66 14.27
CA ARG A 55 6.72 -3.50 15.06
C ARG A 55 6.41 -2.36 14.10
N TYR A 56 5.32 -1.67 14.30
CA TYR A 56 4.94 -0.54 13.45
C TYR A 56 4.35 0.61 14.27
N GLU A 57 4.54 1.80 13.75
CA GLU A 57 3.98 3.04 14.28
C GLU A 57 3.06 3.67 13.25
N ARG A 58 2.05 4.42 13.72
CA ARG A 58 1.09 5.18 12.90
C ARG A 58 0.34 4.33 11.86
N GLY A 59 0.06 3.08 12.19
CA GLY A 59 -0.69 2.19 11.31
C GLY A 59 -2.12 2.66 11.03
N ASP A 60 -2.67 3.50 11.89
CA ASP A 60 -3.97 4.19 11.76
C ASP A 60 -4.05 5.15 10.55
N HIS A 61 -2.91 5.53 9.96
CA HIS A 61 -2.87 6.26 8.69
C HIS A 61 -3.32 5.40 7.50
N ILE A 62 -3.39 4.07 7.65
CA ILE A 62 -3.96 3.20 6.62
C ILE A 62 -5.48 3.34 6.65
N PRO A 63 -6.13 3.78 5.56
CA PRO A 63 -7.57 3.99 5.53
C PRO A 63 -8.34 2.69 5.84
N ALA A 64 -9.30 2.75 6.75
CA ALA A 64 -10.12 1.59 7.10
C ALA A 64 -10.99 1.09 5.94
N THR A 65 -11.33 1.96 4.99
CA THR A 65 -12.16 1.66 3.82
C THR A 65 -11.65 2.41 2.59
N GLY A 66 -12.14 2.03 1.41
CA GLY A 66 -11.77 2.68 0.15
C GLY A 66 -10.39 2.26 -0.38
N PRO A 67 -10.01 2.74 -1.57
CA PRO A 67 -8.73 2.42 -2.17
C PRO A 67 -7.58 3.12 -1.45
N ALA A 68 -6.39 2.53 -1.50
CA ALA A 68 -5.15 3.16 -1.07
C ALA A 68 -3.96 2.61 -1.87
N ILE A 69 -2.96 3.45 -2.06
CA ILE A 69 -1.67 3.07 -2.65
C ILE A 69 -0.64 3.12 -1.52
N ILE A 70 -0.11 1.99 -1.12
CA ILE A 70 0.96 1.92 -0.11
C ILE A 70 2.29 1.75 -0.83
N VAL A 71 3.24 2.63 -0.52
CA VAL A 71 4.56 2.65 -1.13
C VAL A 71 5.63 2.49 -0.04
N ALA A 72 6.62 1.62 -0.27
CA ALA A 72 7.65 1.36 0.73
C ALA A 72 9.02 1.10 0.10
N ASN A 73 10.09 1.21 0.87
CA ASN A 73 11.40 0.72 0.48
C ASN A 73 11.45 -0.82 0.52
N HIS A 74 12.37 -1.41 -0.22
CA HIS A 74 12.41 -2.86 -0.43
C HIS A 74 13.76 -3.43 0.02
N LEU A 75 13.81 -4.03 1.20
CA LEU A 75 15.05 -4.56 1.79
C LEU A 75 15.25 -6.05 1.44
N SER A 76 14.17 -6.84 1.47
CA SER A 76 14.20 -8.27 1.14
C SER A 76 12.80 -8.83 0.86
N SER A 77 12.70 -10.08 0.41
CA SER A 77 11.40 -10.75 0.21
C SER A 77 10.62 -10.99 1.50
N THR A 78 11.30 -11.08 2.63
CA THR A 78 10.65 -11.37 3.93
C THR A 78 9.90 -10.16 4.49
N GLU A 79 10.28 -8.94 4.13
CA GLU A 79 9.62 -7.72 4.59
C GLU A 79 8.27 -7.48 3.89
N THR A 80 8.07 -8.09 2.73
CA THR A 80 6.72 -8.14 2.11
C THR A 80 5.72 -8.77 3.07
N LEU A 81 6.15 -9.72 3.91
CA LEU A 81 5.31 -10.34 4.94
C LEU A 81 5.05 -9.38 6.12
N ALA A 82 6.04 -8.56 6.48
CA ALA A 82 5.88 -7.54 7.49
C ALA A 82 4.88 -6.47 7.02
N MET A 83 4.96 -6.04 5.77
CA MET A 83 3.99 -5.16 5.14
C MET A 83 2.59 -5.80 5.08
N ALA A 84 2.51 -7.07 4.68
CA ALA A 84 1.24 -7.79 4.66
C ALA A 84 0.63 -7.85 6.06
N ARG A 85 1.44 -8.09 7.11
CA ARG A 85 0.99 -8.10 8.50
C ARG A 85 0.51 -6.72 8.97
N LEU A 86 1.19 -5.65 8.58
CA LEU A 86 0.76 -4.28 8.85
C LEU A 86 -0.65 -4.05 8.26
N VAL A 87 -0.82 -4.29 6.96
CA VAL A 87 -2.08 -4.00 6.25
C VAL A 87 -3.22 -4.89 6.75
N THR A 88 -2.97 -6.19 6.98
CA THR A 88 -3.99 -7.11 7.52
C THR A 88 -4.35 -6.83 8.97
N GLY A 89 -3.41 -6.32 9.77
CA GLY A 89 -3.67 -5.83 11.13
C GLY A 89 -4.68 -4.68 11.17
N HIS A 90 -4.80 -3.92 10.10
CA HIS A 90 -5.81 -2.87 9.92
C HIS A 90 -7.04 -3.35 9.13
N HIS A 91 -7.31 -4.66 9.13
CA HIS A 91 -8.46 -5.30 8.48
C HIS A 91 -8.56 -5.04 6.97
N ARG A 92 -7.40 -4.79 6.32
CA ARG A 92 -7.31 -4.58 4.87
C ARG A 92 -6.51 -5.72 4.23
N PHE A 93 -6.78 -5.98 2.96
CA PHE A 93 -6.04 -6.99 2.22
C PHE A 93 -5.08 -6.31 1.23
N PRO A 94 -3.76 -6.61 1.30
CA PRO A 94 -2.79 -6.01 0.40
C PRO A 94 -2.71 -6.75 -0.94
N HIS A 95 -2.73 -6.00 -2.04
CA HIS A 95 -2.45 -6.49 -3.38
C HIS A 95 -1.06 -6.03 -3.80
N PHE A 96 -0.08 -6.94 -3.74
CA PHE A 96 1.30 -6.62 -4.08
C PHE A 96 1.57 -6.76 -5.57
N LEU A 97 2.43 -5.89 -6.07
CA LEU A 97 3.07 -6.07 -7.36
C LEU A 97 4.21 -7.07 -7.20
N ALA A 98 4.06 -8.26 -7.76
CA ALA A 98 5.04 -9.35 -7.67
C ALA A 98 5.58 -9.73 -9.06
N LYS A 99 6.83 -10.21 -9.11
CA LYS A 99 7.52 -10.59 -10.34
C LYS A 99 6.69 -11.63 -11.13
N ALA A 100 6.48 -11.41 -12.42
CA ALA A 100 5.60 -12.25 -13.24
C ALA A 100 6.02 -13.73 -13.24
N GLU A 101 7.31 -14.01 -13.13
CA GLU A 101 7.83 -15.38 -13.13
C GLU A 101 7.37 -16.22 -11.93
N VAL A 102 7.10 -15.60 -10.76
CA VAL A 102 6.58 -16.37 -9.60
C VAL A 102 5.15 -16.86 -9.82
N PHE A 103 4.42 -16.26 -10.76
CA PHE A 103 3.09 -16.72 -11.14
C PHE A 103 3.11 -17.97 -12.02
N THR A 104 4.25 -18.35 -12.60
CA THR A 104 4.40 -19.58 -13.37
C THR A 104 4.61 -20.83 -12.49
N TRP A 105 4.98 -20.62 -11.23
CA TRP A 105 5.17 -21.72 -10.30
C TRP A 105 3.83 -22.39 -9.96
N PRO A 106 3.70 -23.73 -10.07
CA PRO A 106 2.40 -24.37 -10.10
C PRO A 106 1.50 -24.06 -8.89
N LEU A 107 2.05 -24.12 -7.68
CA LEU A 107 1.28 -23.88 -6.46
C LEU A 107 1.25 -22.39 -6.09
N VAL A 108 2.41 -21.75 -6.11
CA VAL A 108 2.57 -20.34 -5.76
C VAL A 108 1.76 -19.45 -6.71
N GLY A 109 1.84 -19.71 -8.02
CA GLY A 109 1.09 -18.95 -9.00
C GLY A 109 -0.44 -19.06 -8.84
N ARG A 110 -0.94 -20.25 -8.45
CA ARG A 110 -2.39 -20.41 -8.14
C ARG A 110 -2.79 -19.55 -6.93
N VAL A 111 -1.99 -19.57 -5.88
CA VAL A 111 -2.22 -18.79 -4.67
C VAL A 111 -2.17 -17.29 -4.97
N LEU A 112 -1.14 -16.83 -5.68
CA LEU A 112 -1.00 -15.41 -6.05
C LEU A 112 -2.16 -14.92 -6.90
N ARG A 113 -2.60 -15.70 -7.88
CA ARG A 113 -3.79 -15.36 -8.70
C ARG A 113 -5.08 -15.35 -7.88
N ALA A 114 -5.28 -16.35 -7.02
CA ALA A 114 -6.45 -16.38 -6.13
C ALA A 114 -6.48 -15.19 -5.17
N ALA A 115 -5.30 -14.72 -4.74
CA ALA A 115 -5.12 -13.53 -3.91
C ALA A 115 -5.12 -12.23 -4.72
N ARG A 116 -5.39 -12.28 -6.01
CA ARG A 116 -5.35 -11.09 -6.90
C ARG A 116 -4.05 -10.30 -6.78
N GLN A 117 -2.94 -10.99 -6.56
CA GLN A 117 -1.64 -10.33 -6.63
C GLN A 117 -1.35 -9.92 -8.07
N ILE A 118 -0.63 -8.83 -8.25
CA ILE A 118 -0.47 -8.16 -9.55
C ILE A 118 0.86 -8.59 -10.17
N PRO A 119 0.86 -9.26 -11.35
CA PRO A 119 2.11 -9.62 -12.01
C PRO A 119 2.81 -8.40 -12.60
N VAL A 120 4.12 -8.29 -12.37
CA VAL A 120 4.97 -7.24 -12.93
C VAL A 120 5.90 -7.82 -13.99
N PHE A 121 5.76 -7.30 -15.19
CA PHE A 121 6.61 -7.64 -16.33
C PHE A 121 7.72 -6.58 -16.44
N ARG A 122 8.89 -6.87 -15.85
CA ARG A 122 10.02 -5.93 -15.82
C ARG A 122 10.78 -5.93 -17.13
N GLY A 123 11.18 -4.75 -17.60
CA GLY A 123 12.02 -4.63 -18.79
C GLY A 123 11.36 -5.04 -20.10
N SER A 124 10.03 -5.03 -20.15
CA SER A 124 9.25 -5.36 -21.36
C SER A 124 8.19 -4.30 -21.63
N ASP A 125 7.67 -4.29 -22.85
CA ASP A 125 6.56 -3.43 -23.28
C ASP A 125 5.27 -3.67 -22.47
N ARG A 126 5.23 -4.78 -21.71
CA ARG A 126 4.13 -5.17 -20.84
C ARG A 126 4.15 -4.48 -19.46
N ALA A 127 5.08 -3.55 -19.23
CA ALA A 127 5.08 -2.78 -17.96
C ALA A 127 3.77 -2.00 -17.77
N ALA A 128 3.18 -1.51 -18.86
CA ALA A 128 1.87 -0.86 -18.85
C ALA A 128 0.74 -1.79 -18.39
N ASP A 129 0.78 -3.08 -18.76
CA ASP A 129 -0.21 -4.09 -18.32
C ASP A 129 -0.23 -4.22 -16.80
N SER A 130 0.95 -4.13 -16.16
CA SER A 130 1.09 -4.20 -14.71
C SER A 130 0.43 -3.02 -14.01
N LEU A 131 0.61 -1.81 -14.54
CA LEU A 131 -0.03 -0.60 -14.02
C LEU A 131 -1.54 -0.63 -14.25
N ALA A 132 -1.99 -1.06 -15.43
CA ALA A 132 -3.41 -1.24 -15.72
C ALA A 132 -4.06 -2.28 -14.79
N ALA A 133 -3.34 -3.35 -14.43
CA ALA A 133 -3.83 -4.32 -13.47
C ALA A 133 -3.91 -3.72 -12.04
N ALA A 134 -2.94 -2.92 -11.64
CA ALA A 134 -2.95 -2.20 -10.36
C ALA A 134 -4.10 -1.18 -10.30
N SER A 135 -4.32 -0.42 -11.38
CA SER A 135 -5.43 0.53 -11.53
C SER A 135 -6.77 -0.16 -11.30
N ARG A 136 -7.00 -1.31 -11.92
CA ARG A 136 -8.25 -2.08 -11.71
C ARG A 136 -8.47 -2.50 -10.25
N GLU A 137 -7.42 -2.82 -9.50
CA GLU A 137 -7.59 -3.15 -8.08
C GLU A 137 -7.90 -1.89 -7.24
N ILE A 138 -7.33 -0.75 -7.58
CA ILE A 138 -7.67 0.56 -6.96
C ILE A 138 -9.14 0.91 -7.23
N GLU A 139 -9.60 0.79 -8.47
CA GLU A 139 -11.00 1.05 -8.87
C GLU A 139 -12.01 0.14 -8.13
N ARG A 140 -11.58 -1.04 -7.71
CA ARG A 140 -12.37 -1.95 -6.87
C ARG A 140 -12.37 -1.58 -5.38
N GLY A 141 -11.68 -0.51 -4.99
CA GLY A 141 -11.57 -0.07 -3.60
C GLY A 141 -10.51 -0.82 -2.79
N HIS A 142 -9.57 -1.48 -3.46
CA HIS A 142 -8.55 -2.29 -2.80
C HIS A 142 -7.29 -1.49 -2.44
N VAL A 143 -6.47 -2.08 -1.57
CA VAL A 143 -5.15 -1.56 -1.20
C VAL A 143 -4.11 -2.18 -2.11
N VAL A 144 -3.41 -1.34 -2.87
CA VAL A 144 -2.29 -1.75 -3.72
C VAL A 144 -0.99 -1.40 -3.03
N CYS A 145 -0.10 -2.38 -2.87
CA CYS A 145 1.20 -2.22 -2.25
C CYS A 145 2.31 -2.40 -3.28
N LEU A 146 3.22 -1.44 -3.35
CA LEU A 146 4.33 -1.53 -4.28
C LEU A 146 5.62 -0.95 -3.69
N TYR A 147 6.72 -1.40 -4.25
CA TYR A 147 8.07 -0.97 -3.93
C TYR A 147 8.62 -0.17 -5.13
N PRO A 148 8.67 1.19 -5.04
CA PRO A 148 9.05 2.00 -6.19
C PRO A 148 10.46 1.73 -6.71
N GLU A 149 11.39 1.28 -5.86
CA GLU A 149 12.75 0.89 -6.29
C GLU A 149 12.71 -0.22 -7.36
N GLY A 150 11.73 -1.12 -7.29
CA GLY A 150 11.58 -2.24 -8.22
C GLY A 150 12.64 -3.34 -8.06
N HIS A 151 13.51 -3.26 -7.09
CA HIS A 151 14.52 -4.25 -6.68
C HIS A 151 14.80 -4.10 -5.19
N PHE A 152 15.51 -5.05 -4.59
CA PHE A 152 15.99 -4.87 -3.21
C PHE A 152 17.05 -3.77 -3.15
N SER A 153 16.99 -2.95 -2.11
CA SER A 153 18.03 -1.94 -1.89
C SER A 153 19.43 -2.59 -1.90
N SER A 154 20.32 -2.07 -2.74
CA SER A 154 21.70 -2.55 -2.87
C SER A 154 22.67 -1.80 -1.96
N ALA A 155 22.26 -0.66 -1.39
CA ALA A 155 23.09 0.15 -0.53
C ALA A 155 23.55 -0.63 0.71
N PRO A 156 24.85 -0.52 1.10
CA PRO A 156 25.36 -1.19 2.30
C PRO A 156 24.65 -0.78 3.58
N ASP A 157 24.19 0.47 3.65
CA ASP A 157 23.46 1.05 4.78
C ASP A 157 21.95 0.86 4.67
N LEU A 158 21.47 0.10 3.68
CA LEU A 158 20.06 -0.21 3.42
C LEU A 158 19.20 1.02 3.08
N ARG A 159 19.79 2.14 2.72
CA ARG A 159 19.03 3.30 2.26
C ARG A 159 18.22 2.98 1.00
N PRO A 160 17.02 3.54 0.89
CA PRO A 160 16.24 3.45 -0.34
C PRO A 160 17.02 4.02 -1.53
N GLY A 161 17.02 3.30 -2.64
CA GLY A 161 17.58 3.76 -3.90
C GLY A 161 16.60 4.64 -4.69
N PRO A 162 16.98 5.03 -5.92
CA PRO A 162 16.09 5.79 -6.79
C PRO A 162 14.83 4.98 -7.12
N GLY A 163 13.69 5.66 -7.15
CA GLY A 163 12.40 5.08 -7.49
C GLY A 163 12.14 5.08 -9.00
N LYS A 164 11.36 4.10 -9.46
CA LYS A 164 10.77 4.06 -10.80
C LYS A 164 9.43 4.80 -10.80
N THR A 165 9.06 5.39 -11.91
CA THR A 165 7.88 6.24 -12.05
C THR A 165 6.53 5.51 -11.92
N GLY A 166 6.51 4.18 -11.82
CA GLY A 166 5.27 3.40 -11.76
C GLY A 166 4.32 3.77 -10.62
N ALA A 167 4.86 4.05 -9.43
CA ALA A 167 4.08 4.51 -8.29
C ALA A 167 3.46 5.90 -8.54
N ALA A 168 4.26 6.83 -9.05
CA ALA A 168 3.81 8.18 -9.39
C ALA A 168 2.75 8.17 -10.49
N ARG A 169 2.94 7.36 -11.55
CA ARG A 169 1.94 7.19 -12.62
C ARG A 169 0.61 6.70 -12.05
N LEU A 170 0.64 5.65 -11.23
CA LEU A 170 -0.56 5.09 -10.61
C LEU A 170 -1.27 6.12 -9.72
N ALA A 171 -0.51 6.85 -8.91
CA ALA A 171 -1.04 7.88 -8.02
C ALA A 171 -1.69 9.05 -8.78
N LEU A 172 -1.06 9.51 -9.86
CA LEU A 172 -1.56 10.62 -10.67
C LEU A 172 -2.74 10.21 -11.56
N GLN A 173 -2.87 8.93 -11.90
CA GLN A 173 -4.04 8.38 -12.59
C GLN A 173 -5.27 8.28 -11.68
N HIS A 174 -5.07 8.24 -10.36
CA HIS A 174 -6.14 8.12 -9.37
C HIS A 174 -6.11 9.30 -8.37
N PRO A 175 -6.40 10.53 -8.82
CA PRO A 175 -6.44 11.69 -7.93
C PRO A 175 -7.50 11.49 -6.84
N GLY A 176 -7.13 11.72 -5.59
CA GLY A 176 -7.98 11.47 -4.42
C GLY A 176 -7.77 10.12 -3.75
N VAL A 177 -7.04 9.19 -4.37
CA VAL A 177 -6.61 7.97 -3.69
C VAL A 177 -5.36 8.28 -2.87
N PRO A 178 -5.37 8.04 -1.54
CA PRO A 178 -4.23 8.35 -0.69
C PRO A 178 -3.03 7.48 -1.03
N VAL A 179 -1.86 8.12 -1.16
CA VAL A 179 -0.57 7.49 -1.33
C VAL A 179 0.12 7.46 0.02
N ILE A 180 0.17 6.31 0.66
CA ILE A 180 0.69 6.13 2.03
C ILE A 180 2.14 5.65 1.96
N PRO A 181 3.12 6.47 2.34
CA PRO A 181 4.51 6.06 2.39
C PRO A 181 4.77 5.24 3.66
N VAL A 182 5.59 4.20 3.55
CA VAL A 182 6.03 3.38 4.67
C VAL A 182 7.53 3.22 4.62
N GLY A 183 8.21 3.63 5.68
CA GLY A 183 9.61 3.35 5.88
C GLY A 183 9.80 2.02 6.58
N MET A 184 10.64 1.17 6.06
CA MET A 184 10.96 -0.12 6.67
C MET A 184 12.44 -0.21 7.03
N TRP A 185 12.70 -0.81 8.20
CA TRP A 185 14.04 -1.11 8.67
C TRP A 185 14.10 -2.50 9.33
N GLY A 186 15.14 -3.23 9.00
CA GLY A 186 15.40 -4.54 9.59
C GLY A 186 16.70 -5.13 9.07
N PRO A 187 17.29 -6.11 9.75
CA PRO A 187 18.47 -6.77 9.25
C PRO A 187 18.14 -7.56 7.98
N ARG A 188 19.03 -7.53 6.99
CA ARG A 188 18.95 -8.47 5.86
C ARG A 188 19.14 -9.89 6.41
N PRO A 189 18.17 -10.78 6.33
CA PRO A 189 18.40 -12.16 6.67
C PRO A 189 19.32 -12.74 5.59
N GLY A 190 20.57 -13.00 5.94
CA GLY A 190 21.40 -13.89 5.15
C GLY A 190 20.81 -15.29 5.21
N VAL A 191 21.06 -16.13 4.20
CA VAL A 191 20.54 -17.52 4.11
C VAL A 191 20.83 -18.32 5.39
N LYS A 192 21.92 -18.02 6.09
CA LYS A 192 22.32 -18.64 7.37
C LYS A 192 21.51 -18.17 8.59
N HIS A 193 20.74 -17.08 8.46
CA HIS A 193 20.03 -16.46 9.59
C HIS A 193 18.51 -16.54 9.48
N ILE A 194 17.98 -17.31 8.56
CA ILE A 194 16.52 -17.56 8.40
C ILE A 194 15.88 -18.09 9.70
N TRP A 195 16.66 -18.72 10.55
CA TRP A 195 16.21 -19.33 11.81
C TRP A 195 16.19 -18.37 13.01
N HIS A 196 16.74 -17.15 12.87
CA HIS A 196 16.76 -16.17 13.95
C HIS A 196 15.60 -15.17 13.78
N ARG A 197 14.88 -14.94 14.86
CA ARG A 197 13.82 -13.93 14.89
C ARG A 197 14.41 -12.53 14.76
N HIS A 198 14.22 -11.92 13.62
CA HIS A 198 14.60 -10.53 13.40
C HIS A 198 13.42 -9.60 13.63
N THR A 199 13.69 -8.42 14.18
CA THR A 199 12.67 -7.38 14.30
C THR A 199 12.68 -6.53 13.04
N VAL A 200 11.54 -6.48 12.35
CA VAL A 200 11.29 -5.54 11.26
C VAL A 200 10.45 -4.39 11.82
N ARG A 201 10.92 -3.18 11.62
CA ARG A 201 10.26 -1.95 12.05
C ARG A 201 9.67 -1.26 10.84
N LEU A 202 8.43 -0.77 10.99
CA LEU A 202 7.75 -0.01 9.96
C LEU A 202 7.25 1.30 10.57
N VAL A 203 7.44 2.39 9.86
CA VAL A 203 6.85 3.69 10.21
C VAL A 203 5.96 4.11 9.06
N VAL A 204 4.67 4.28 9.35
CA VAL A 204 3.68 4.71 8.35
C VAL A 204 3.63 6.24 8.36
N GLY A 205 3.74 6.86 7.20
CA GLY A 205 3.69 8.31 7.05
C GLY A 205 2.29 8.83 6.75
N ASP A 206 2.18 10.15 6.75
CA ASP A 206 1.01 10.84 6.24
C ASP A 206 0.88 10.64 4.73
N PRO A 207 -0.33 10.70 4.16
CA PRO A 207 -0.53 10.63 2.73
C PRO A 207 0.31 11.66 1.98
N VAL A 208 1.02 11.23 0.94
CA VAL A 208 1.84 12.12 0.12
C VAL A 208 0.94 13.00 -0.74
N GLY A 209 0.99 14.32 -0.51
CA GLY A 209 0.29 15.30 -1.32
C GLY A 209 0.99 15.51 -2.67
N LEU A 210 0.38 15.08 -3.76
CA LEU A 210 0.91 15.27 -5.11
C LEU A 210 0.34 16.47 -5.86
N SER A 211 -0.52 17.25 -5.22
CA SER A 211 -1.18 18.43 -5.83
C SER A 211 -0.20 19.56 -6.17
N GLY A 212 0.92 19.63 -5.46
CA GLY A 212 1.97 20.65 -5.68
C GLY A 212 3.01 20.29 -6.75
N VAL A 213 2.89 19.11 -7.37
CA VAL A 213 3.84 18.71 -8.42
C VAL A 213 3.58 19.53 -9.68
N PRO A 214 4.60 20.25 -10.22
CA PRO A 214 4.46 21.06 -11.43
C PRO A 214 4.01 20.20 -12.61
N ARG A 215 2.99 20.64 -13.35
CA ARG A 215 2.44 19.93 -14.52
C ARG A 215 2.95 20.55 -15.83
N THR A 216 4.25 20.63 -15.99
CA THR A 216 4.89 21.22 -17.17
C THR A 216 5.02 20.25 -18.33
N ASP A 217 5.62 19.09 -18.08
CA ASP A 217 5.78 17.99 -19.04
C ASP A 217 5.47 16.66 -18.31
N GLU A 218 4.91 15.71 -19.05
CA GLU A 218 4.46 14.44 -18.45
C GLU A 218 5.61 13.67 -17.79
N ALA A 219 6.77 13.62 -18.43
CA ALA A 219 7.94 12.93 -17.91
C ALA A 219 8.46 13.61 -16.64
N ASP A 220 8.49 14.94 -16.60
CA ASP A 220 8.94 15.74 -15.47
C ASP A 220 7.97 15.61 -14.28
N VAL A 221 6.67 15.60 -14.54
CA VAL A 221 5.64 15.37 -13.52
C VAL A 221 5.83 14.02 -12.83
N TYR A 222 6.01 12.95 -13.61
CA TYR A 222 6.23 11.62 -13.02
C TYR A 222 7.55 11.53 -12.26
N ARG A 223 8.59 12.19 -12.73
CA ARG A 223 9.89 12.26 -12.04
C ARG A 223 9.75 12.98 -10.71
N ALA A 224 9.22 14.19 -10.71
CA ALA A 224 9.03 15.00 -9.51
C ALA A 224 8.12 14.31 -8.47
N ALA A 225 7.02 13.69 -8.91
CA ALA A 225 6.16 12.92 -8.04
C ALA A 225 6.89 11.68 -7.46
N THR A 226 7.75 11.03 -8.25
CA THR A 226 8.56 9.89 -7.79
C THR A 226 9.56 10.34 -6.74
N GLU A 227 10.27 11.44 -6.97
CA GLU A 227 11.26 12.01 -6.04
C GLU A 227 10.59 12.36 -4.71
N LEU A 228 9.40 12.98 -4.75
CA LEU A 228 8.64 13.30 -3.54
C LEU A 228 8.22 12.05 -2.78
N ILE A 229 7.72 11.02 -3.45
CA ILE A 229 7.37 9.73 -2.84
C ILE A 229 8.61 9.10 -2.21
N MET A 230 9.73 9.05 -2.92
CA MET A 230 10.97 8.44 -2.44
C MET A 230 11.58 9.22 -1.27
N SER A 231 11.51 10.55 -1.28
CA SER A 231 11.94 11.39 -0.16
C SER A 231 11.18 11.02 1.12
N ARG A 232 9.86 10.88 1.05
CA ARG A 232 9.03 10.49 2.19
C ARG A 232 9.33 9.08 2.68
N ILE A 233 9.52 8.13 1.77
CA ILE A 233 9.94 6.76 2.12
C ILE A 233 11.29 6.78 2.83
N THR A 234 12.26 7.58 2.34
CA THR A 234 13.61 7.67 2.91
C THR A 234 13.58 8.26 4.32
N GLU A 235 12.84 9.35 4.52
CA GLU A 235 12.65 9.97 5.84
C GLU A 235 12.09 8.95 6.86
N LEU A 236 11.06 8.20 6.45
CA LEU A 236 10.43 7.19 7.29
C LEU A 236 11.33 5.97 7.53
N ALA A 237 12.13 5.57 6.55
CA ALA A 237 13.10 4.48 6.71
C ALA A 237 14.19 4.86 7.73
N GLU A 238 14.66 6.11 7.73
CA GLU A 238 15.58 6.63 8.74
C GLU A 238 14.93 6.69 10.13
N GLN A 239 13.65 7.09 10.22
CA GLN A 239 12.90 7.02 11.47
C GLN A 239 12.79 5.58 11.97
N ALA A 240 12.43 4.63 11.12
CA ALA A 240 12.35 3.20 11.47
C ALA A 240 13.72 2.63 11.92
N ARG A 241 14.82 3.15 11.37
CA ARG A 241 16.18 2.80 11.78
C ARG A 241 16.51 3.29 13.18
N GLY A 242 16.19 4.56 13.49
CA GLY A 242 16.50 5.22 14.76
C GLY A 242 15.49 4.96 15.88
N ALA A 243 14.29 4.49 15.56
CA ALA A 243 13.21 4.36 16.52
C ALA A 243 13.52 3.34 17.61
N ARG A 244 13.35 3.77 18.87
CA ARG A 244 13.24 2.88 20.02
C ARG A 244 11.77 2.53 20.19
N PHE A 245 11.37 1.38 19.66
CA PHE A 245 10.02 0.88 19.91
C PHE A 245 9.99 0.31 21.32
N ASP A 246 9.15 0.88 22.18
CA ASP A 246 8.91 0.35 23.50
C ASP A 246 8.36 -1.08 23.40
N ALA A 247 8.77 -1.92 24.33
CA ALA A 247 8.32 -3.31 24.37
C ALA A 247 6.85 -3.31 24.80
N VAL A 248 5.95 -3.66 23.88
CA VAL A 248 4.56 -4.03 24.19
C VAL A 248 4.49 -5.51 24.49
#